data_6782e0556ad716a62534d96454844dce
#
_entry.id   6782e0556ad716a62534d96454844dce
#
_cell.length_a   1.000
_cell.length_b   1.000
_cell.length_c   1.000
_cell.angle_alpha   90.00
_cell.angle_beta   90.00
_cell.angle_gamma   90.00
#
_symmetry.space_group_name_H-M   'P 1'
#
loop_
_entity.id
_entity.type
_entity.pdbx_description
1 polymer ?
#
loop_
_entity_poly.entity_id
_entity_poly.type
_entity_poly.pdbx_seq_one_letter_code
_entity_poly.pdbx_strand_id
1 'polypeptide(L)'
;MNFDQLPTTAPQTPILDRIDTVREEISALSSDELVTLANELREFLLYSVSTTGGHFGAGLGVVELTVARHHVFNTPDDRVVWDGGHQGYPDKVLTGRRDRMGSMRQKGGLSGFPKRSESE
;
A
#
# COMPACT_ATOMS: atom_id res chain seq x y z
N MET A 1 2.69 -8.17 -16.76
CA MET A 1 1.42 -7.61 -16.31
C MET A 1 0.67 -7.05 -17.50
N ASN A 2 -0.56 -7.46 -17.68
CA ASN A 2 -1.40 -6.97 -18.78
C ASN A 2 -2.34 -5.88 -18.23
N PHE A 3 -2.10 -4.64 -18.61
CA PHE A 3 -2.91 -3.51 -18.16
C PHE A 3 -4.32 -3.48 -18.78
N ASP A 4 -4.55 -4.27 -19.84
CA ASP A 4 -5.88 -4.39 -20.44
C ASP A 4 -6.86 -5.21 -19.57
N GLN A 5 -6.34 -5.87 -18.52
CA GLN A 5 -7.11 -6.70 -17.60
C GLN A 5 -6.99 -6.21 -16.15
N LEU A 6 -7.27 -4.93 -15.94
CA LEU A 6 -7.31 -4.38 -14.59
C LEU A 6 -8.48 -5.00 -13.79
N PRO A 7 -8.28 -5.28 -12.50
CA PRO A 7 -9.35 -5.88 -11.70
C PRO A 7 -10.55 -4.93 -11.58
N THR A 8 -11.75 -5.47 -11.81
CA THR A 8 -13.01 -4.75 -11.68
C THR A 8 -13.71 -5.00 -10.34
N THR A 9 -13.24 -5.99 -9.60
CA THR A 9 -13.73 -6.34 -8.27
C THR A 9 -12.59 -6.31 -7.26
N ALA A 10 -12.90 -6.01 -6.00
CA ALA A 10 -11.90 -6.01 -4.94
C ALA A 10 -11.26 -7.39 -4.80
N PRO A 11 -9.91 -7.48 -4.76
CA PRO A 11 -9.22 -8.75 -4.58
C PRO A 11 -9.41 -9.30 -3.17
N GLN A 12 -9.25 -10.62 -3.01
CA GLN A 12 -9.17 -11.24 -1.70
C GLN A 12 -7.75 -11.07 -1.17
N THR A 13 -7.63 -10.53 0.04
CA THR A 13 -6.33 -10.16 0.62
C THR A 13 -6.24 -10.61 2.09
N PRO A 14 -6.19 -11.93 2.38
CA PRO A 14 -6.27 -12.42 3.76
C PRO A 14 -5.11 -11.95 4.65
N ILE A 15 -3.88 -11.87 4.14
CA ILE A 15 -2.74 -11.39 4.92
C ILE A 15 -2.82 -9.87 5.12
N LEU A 16 -3.16 -9.12 4.08
CA LEU A 16 -3.34 -7.68 4.18
C LEU A 16 -4.48 -7.32 5.15
N ASP A 17 -5.58 -8.06 5.15
CA ASP A 17 -6.69 -7.89 6.08
C ASP A 17 -6.23 -8.09 7.54
N ARG A 18 -5.39 -9.07 7.78
CA ARG A 18 -4.82 -9.36 9.10
C ARG A 18 -3.92 -8.22 9.59
N ILE A 19 -3.09 -7.67 8.70
CA ILE A 19 -2.19 -6.56 9.03
C ILE A 19 -2.94 -5.26 9.29
N ASP A 20 -4.04 -5.01 8.60
CA ASP A 20 -4.90 -3.85 8.87
C ASP A 20 -5.39 -3.83 10.32
N THR A 21 -5.61 -5.02 10.90
CA THR A 21 -6.08 -5.16 12.27
C THR A 21 -4.93 -5.06 13.28
N VAL A 22 -3.81 -5.71 12.99
CA VAL A 22 -2.63 -5.77 13.87
C VAL A 22 -1.38 -5.54 13.01
N ARG A 23 -1.04 -4.28 12.82
CA ARG A 23 0.06 -3.85 11.95
C ARG A 23 1.42 -4.45 12.36
N GLU A 24 1.63 -4.64 13.66
CA GLU A 24 2.87 -5.20 14.20
C GLU A 24 3.14 -6.63 13.72
N GLU A 25 2.12 -7.33 13.26
CA GLU A 25 2.28 -8.69 12.75
C GLU A 25 3.16 -8.79 11.50
N ILE A 26 3.34 -7.68 10.75
CA ILE A 26 4.18 -7.70 9.55
C ILE A 26 5.62 -8.11 9.86
N SER A 27 6.16 -7.73 11.01
CA SER A 27 7.51 -8.10 11.43
C SER A 27 7.66 -9.59 11.76
N ALA A 28 6.55 -10.29 12.02
CA ALA A 28 6.52 -11.71 12.36
C ALA A 28 6.20 -12.62 11.15
N LEU A 29 5.91 -12.06 9.96
CA LEU A 29 5.59 -12.85 8.78
C LEU A 29 6.79 -13.66 8.30
N SER A 30 6.53 -14.88 7.82
CA SER A 30 7.53 -15.71 7.13
C SER A 30 7.87 -15.12 5.75
N SER A 31 8.96 -15.61 5.15
CA SER A 31 9.34 -15.19 3.79
C SER A 31 8.23 -15.46 2.76
N ASP A 32 7.57 -16.60 2.86
CA ASP A 32 6.46 -16.94 1.95
C ASP A 32 5.26 -16.03 2.17
N GLU A 33 4.95 -15.70 3.41
CA GLU A 33 3.87 -14.77 3.73
C GLU A 33 4.18 -13.35 3.26
N LEU A 34 5.44 -12.92 3.31
CA LEU A 34 5.86 -11.62 2.79
C LEU A 34 5.67 -11.55 1.27
N VAL A 35 5.99 -12.61 0.53
CA VAL A 35 5.76 -12.69 -0.91
C VAL A 35 4.26 -12.61 -1.21
N THR A 36 3.45 -13.35 -0.46
CA THR A 36 1.99 -13.33 -0.60
C THR A 36 1.43 -11.94 -0.30
N LEU A 37 1.89 -11.29 0.76
CA LEU A 37 1.49 -9.92 1.10
C LEU A 37 1.83 -8.93 -0.03
N ALA A 38 3.02 -9.04 -0.61
CA ALA A 38 3.43 -8.19 -1.73
C ALA A 38 2.49 -8.36 -2.93
N ASN A 39 2.10 -9.59 -3.24
CA ASN A 39 1.15 -9.86 -4.32
C ASN A 39 -0.25 -9.32 -4.02
N GLU A 40 -0.74 -9.51 -2.80
CA GLU A 40 -2.02 -8.96 -2.37
C GLU A 40 -2.04 -7.44 -2.42
N LEU A 41 -0.97 -6.80 -1.96
CA LEU A 41 -0.81 -5.35 -2.00
C LEU A 41 -0.81 -4.83 -3.43
N ARG A 42 -0.12 -5.51 -4.33
CA ARG A 42 -0.09 -5.16 -5.75
C ARG A 42 -1.48 -5.24 -6.39
N GLU A 43 -2.21 -6.33 -6.15
CA GLU A 43 -3.57 -6.49 -6.67
C GLU A 43 -4.52 -5.44 -6.11
N PHE A 44 -4.41 -5.14 -4.83
CA PHE A 44 -5.21 -4.09 -4.19
C PHE A 44 -4.93 -2.71 -4.79
N LEU A 45 -3.66 -2.38 -5.04
CA LEU A 45 -3.28 -1.12 -5.66
C LEU A 45 -3.80 -1.01 -7.10
N LEU A 46 -3.68 -2.08 -7.88
CA LEU A 46 -4.22 -2.12 -9.25
C LEU A 46 -5.73 -1.86 -9.23
N TYR A 47 -6.45 -2.51 -8.34
CA TYR A 47 -7.89 -2.29 -8.17
C TYR A 47 -8.20 -0.84 -7.78
N SER A 48 -7.55 -0.33 -6.74
CA SER A 48 -7.81 1.01 -6.20
C SER A 48 -7.52 2.11 -7.22
N VAL A 49 -6.35 2.06 -7.86
CA VAL A 49 -5.94 3.09 -8.82
C VAL A 49 -6.73 2.99 -10.13
N SER A 50 -7.14 1.80 -10.55
CA SER A 50 -8.04 1.65 -11.71
C SER A 50 -9.38 2.35 -11.50
N THR A 51 -9.82 2.45 -10.24
CA THR A 51 -11.10 3.08 -9.87
C THR A 51 -10.96 4.60 -9.70
N THR A 52 -9.87 5.06 -9.06
CA THR A 52 -9.70 6.48 -8.67
C THR A 52 -8.79 7.27 -9.57
N GLY A 53 -7.99 6.61 -10.42
CA GLY A 53 -6.88 7.24 -11.13
C GLY A 53 -5.66 7.43 -10.23
N GLY A 54 -4.53 7.77 -10.83
CA GLY A 54 -3.27 8.00 -10.12
C GLY A 54 -2.08 7.33 -10.80
N HIS A 55 -0.95 7.26 -10.08
CA HIS A 55 0.29 6.71 -10.59
C HIS A 55 0.41 5.22 -10.31
N PHE A 56 0.53 4.39 -11.36
CA PHE A 56 0.74 2.95 -11.22
C PHE A 56 2.22 2.56 -11.09
N GLY A 57 3.03 2.99 -12.07
CA GLY A 57 4.37 2.46 -12.26
C GLY A 57 5.27 2.67 -11.05
N ALA A 58 5.28 3.87 -10.49
CA ALA A 58 6.11 4.20 -9.35
C ALA A 58 5.74 3.37 -8.11
N GLY A 59 4.44 3.23 -7.82
CA GLY A 59 3.96 2.42 -6.69
C GLY A 59 4.20 0.93 -6.87
N LEU A 60 3.92 0.40 -8.06
CA LEU A 60 4.12 -1.03 -8.35
C LEU A 60 5.61 -1.43 -8.31
N GLY A 61 6.51 -0.51 -8.67
CA GLY A 61 7.95 -0.77 -8.65
C GLY A 61 8.54 -0.87 -7.25
N VAL A 62 7.84 -0.44 -6.21
CA VAL A 62 8.34 -0.44 -4.83
C VAL A 62 7.48 -1.25 -3.86
N VAL A 63 6.60 -2.11 -4.36
CA VAL A 63 5.73 -2.95 -3.49
C VAL A 63 6.58 -3.84 -2.58
N GLU A 64 7.49 -4.63 -3.14
CA GLU A 64 8.36 -5.52 -2.38
C GLU A 64 9.26 -4.75 -1.41
N LEU A 65 9.80 -3.62 -1.85
CA LEU A 65 10.63 -2.76 -1.00
C LEU A 65 9.82 -2.21 0.17
N THR A 66 8.59 -1.79 -0.06
CA THR A 66 7.70 -1.26 0.98
C THR A 66 7.37 -2.34 2.01
N VAL A 67 7.02 -3.54 1.55
CA VAL A 67 6.75 -4.68 2.44
C VAL A 67 7.98 -5.04 3.27
N ALA A 68 9.15 -5.15 2.64
CA ALA A 68 10.41 -5.47 3.31
C ALA A 68 10.76 -4.41 4.35
N ARG A 69 10.58 -3.14 4.02
CA ARG A 69 10.86 -2.04 4.95
C ARG A 69 9.97 -2.11 6.19
N HIS A 70 8.67 -2.34 6.02
CA HIS A 70 7.76 -2.47 7.16
C HIS A 70 7.98 -3.76 7.96
N HIS A 71 8.58 -4.77 7.35
CA HIS A 71 8.98 -5.99 8.06
C HIS A 71 10.19 -5.74 8.98
N VAL A 72 11.15 -4.93 8.54
CA VAL A 72 12.43 -4.69 9.22
C VAL A 72 12.37 -3.50 10.17
N PHE A 73 11.76 -2.41 9.75
CA PHE A 73 11.74 -1.15 10.48
C PHE A 73 10.37 -0.90 11.14
N ASN A 74 10.40 -0.24 12.29
CA ASN A 74 9.21 0.09 13.06
C ASN A 74 8.81 1.56 12.86
N THR A 75 7.95 1.85 11.88
CA THR A 75 7.39 3.19 11.68
C THR A 75 6.20 3.43 12.63
N PRO A 76 6.01 4.63 13.18
CA PRO A 76 6.71 5.90 12.89
C PRO A 76 7.99 6.14 13.68
N ASP A 77 8.40 5.25 14.58
CA ASP A 77 9.65 5.42 15.35
C ASP A 77 10.85 5.52 14.41
N ASP A 78 10.94 4.59 13.45
CA ASP A 78 11.84 4.70 12.31
C ASP A 78 11.21 5.61 11.26
N ARG A 79 11.91 6.64 10.85
CA ARG A 79 11.37 7.66 9.94
C ARG A 79 11.65 7.34 8.49
N VAL A 80 10.64 7.55 7.65
CA VAL A 80 10.73 7.40 6.20
C VAL A 80 10.68 8.78 5.55
N VAL A 81 11.62 9.04 4.66
CA VAL A 81 11.65 10.25 3.84
C VAL A 81 11.49 9.85 2.38
N TRP A 82 10.54 10.48 1.71
CA TRP A 82 10.24 10.21 0.32
C TRP A 82 10.86 11.27 -0.60
N ASP A 83 11.53 10.80 -1.65
CA ASP A 83 11.96 11.65 -2.75
C ASP A 83 10.91 11.57 -3.88
N GLY A 84 10.20 12.65 -4.11
CA GLY A 84 9.12 12.74 -5.10
C GLY A 84 7.75 12.22 -4.66
N GLY A 85 7.68 11.19 -3.86
CA GLY A 85 6.47 10.71 -3.20
C GLY A 85 5.44 9.95 -4.02
N HIS A 86 5.59 9.79 -5.34
CA HIS A 86 4.66 9.02 -6.19
C HIS A 86 4.64 7.54 -5.83
N GLN A 87 5.71 7.01 -5.28
CA GLN A 87 5.86 5.63 -4.83
C GLN A 87 5.29 5.38 -3.42
N GLY A 88 4.61 6.35 -2.83
CA GLY A 88 4.07 6.25 -1.47
C GLY A 88 2.75 5.48 -1.35
N TYR A 89 2.10 5.07 -2.42
CA TYR A 89 0.80 4.41 -2.36
C TYR A 89 0.82 3.09 -1.58
N PRO A 90 1.78 2.16 -1.80
CA PRO A 90 1.86 0.96 -0.98
C PRO A 90 2.02 1.28 0.51
N ASP A 91 2.77 2.32 0.84
CA ASP A 91 2.97 2.77 2.21
C ASP A 91 1.65 3.24 2.85
N LYS A 92 0.82 3.96 2.12
CA LYS A 92 -0.49 4.39 2.61
C LYS A 92 -1.39 3.20 2.96
N VAL A 93 -1.38 2.17 2.14
CA VAL A 93 -2.15 0.94 2.40
C VAL A 93 -1.67 0.27 3.70
N LEU A 94 -0.35 0.13 3.88
CA LEU A 94 0.23 -0.57 5.04
C LEU A 94 0.23 0.28 6.33
N THR A 95 -0.11 1.56 6.25
CA THR A 95 -0.09 2.49 7.39
C THR A 95 -1.49 2.97 7.79
N GLY A 96 -2.49 2.11 7.66
CA GLY A 96 -3.83 2.34 8.19
C GLY A 96 -4.75 3.18 7.33
N ARG A 97 -4.39 3.42 6.07
CA ARG A 97 -5.21 4.22 5.14
C ARG A 97 -5.88 3.41 4.04
N ARG A 98 -5.82 2.08 4.15
CA ARG A 98 -6.38 1.17 3.15
C ARG A 98 -7.84 1.47 2.83
N ASP A 99 -8.68 1.64 3.86
CA ASP A 99 -10.11 1.87 3.70
C ASP A 99 -10.42 3.21 3.03
N ARG A 100 -9.46 4.14 3.05
CA ARG A 100 -9.58 5.46 2.45
C ARG A 100 -9.00 5.56 1.05
N MET A 101 -8.42 4.47 0.53
CA MET A 101 -7.80 4.48 -0.81
C MET A 101 -8.80 4.82 -1.92
N GLY A 102 -10.08 4.52 -1.74
CA GLY A 102 -11.15 4.95 -2.66
C GLY A 102 -11.34 6.46 -2.76
N SER A 103 -10.82 7.23 -1.79
CA SER A 103 -10.84 8.70 -1.79
C SER A 103 -9.56 9.34 -2.36
N MET A 104 -8.65 8.53 -2.88
CA MET A 104 -7.36 9.00 -3.40
C MET A 104 -7.55 10.08 -4.46
N ARG A 105 -6.89 11.22 -4.25
CA ARG A 105 -6.93 12.40 -5.13
C ARG A 105 -8.31 13.04 -5.26
N GLN A 106 -9.27 12.68 -4.42
CA GLN A 106 -10.60 13.32 -4.36
C GLN A 106 -10.58 14.47 -3.35
N LYS A 107 -11.49 15.43 -3.52
CA LYS A 107 -11.62 16.54 -2.58
C LYS A 107 -11.96 16.01 -1.18
N GLY A 108 -11.17 16.38 -0.20
CA GLY A 108 -11.32 15.90 1.19
C GLY A 108 -10.82 14.48 1.44
N GLY A 109 -10.30 13.80 0.41
CA GLY A 109 -9.75 12.46 0.51
C GLY A 109 -8.24 12.42 0.65
N LEU A 110 -7.65 11.25 0.40
CA LEU A 110 -6.21 11.05 0.48
C LEU A 110 -5.47 11.81 -0.63
N SER A 111 -4.32 12.36 -0.27
CA SER A 111 -3.41 13.00 -1.22
C SER A 111 -2.74 11.98 -2.14
N GLY A 112 -2.45 12.37 -3.37
CA GLY A 112 -1.60 11.59 -4.28
C GLY A 112 -0.11 11.59 -3.90
N PHE A 113 0.25 12.27 -2.82
CA PHE A 113 1.61 12.36 -2.26
C PHE A 113 1.60 12.04 -0.77
N PRO A 114 2.78 11.73 -0.15
CA PRO A 114 2.87 11.60 1.29
C PRO A 114 2.36 12.85 2.01
N LYS A 115 1.57 12.65 3.05
CA LYS A 115 0.98 13.76 3.80
C LYS A 115 0.86 13.37 5.28
N ARG A 116 1.56 14.10 6.15
CA ARG A 116 1.64 13.82 7.58
C ARG A 116 0.30 13.79 8.30
N SER A 117 -0.62 14.65 7.89
CA SER A 117 -1.92 14.75 8.56
C SER A 117 -2.84 13.55 8.34
N GLU A 118 -2.48 12.61 7.47
CA GLU A 118 -3.28 11.44 7.16
C GLU A 118 -3.00 10.25 8.11
N SER A 119 -1.78 10.17 8.64
CA SER A 119 -1.32 9.08 9.52
C SER A 119 -0.11 9.56 10.34
N GLU A 120 0.18 8.86 11.44
CA GLU A 120 1.34 9.12 12.29
C GLU A 120 2.68 8.90 11.61
#